data_aa9dbd05e2f76f2ffe2b4e838745b819
#
_entry.id   aa9dbd05e2f76f2ffe2b4e838745b819
#
_cell.length_a   1.000
_cell.length_b   1.000
_cell.length_c   1.000
_cell.angle_alpha   90.00
_cell.angle_beta   90.00
_cell.angle_gamma   90.00
#
_symmetry.space_group_name_H-M   'P 1'
#
loop_
_entity.id
_entity.type
_entity.pdbx_description
1 polymer ?
#
loop_
_entity_poly.entity_id
_entity_poly.type
_entity_poly.pdbx_seq_one_letter_code
_entity_poly.pdbx_strand_id
1 'polypeptide(L)'
;MLFRSSTGIGTSPHLAVEEFAQRAGIKLNHVPFKGNADNMQAILGGHTMAASDATGWAPHVESGKLRLIATYGSKRTKRWPNVPTLDELGYKTVSDSPFGVCGPKGMDPAITRTLHDAFKKTLEDPAVLATFEKFDQTVIYMNTEDYTRFARESFVAEKATIERLGMAAKT
;
A
#
# COMPACT_ATOMS: atom_id res chain seq x y z
N MET A 1 16.49 -19.96 0.49
CA MET A 1 15.16 -19.54 0.97
C MET A 1 15.16 -18.01 1.00
N LEU A 2 14.20 -17.34 0.36
CA LEU A 2 14.20 -15.88 0.20
C LEU A 2 13.46 -15.24 1.39
N PHE A 3 14.18 -14.40 2.15
CA PHE A 3 13.59 -13.59 3.22
C PHE A 3 13.07 -12.28 2.64
N ARG A 4 11.78 -12.03 2.86
CA ARG A 4 11.15 -10.79 2.45
C ARG A 4 10.52 -10.11 3.65
N SER A 5 10.58 -8.79 3.68
CA SER A 5 9.98 -7.99 4.76
C SER A 5 8.69 -7.29 4.34
N SER A 6 7.96 -6.84 5.32
CA SER A 6 6.80 -5.95 5.14
C SER A 6 6.62 -5.04 6.36
N THR A 7 5.73 -4.08 6.22
CA THR A 7 5.40 -3.07 7.22
C THR A 7 4.54 -3.59 8.39
N GLY A 8 4.27 -4.90 8.43
CA GLY A 8 3.54 -5.57 9.51
C GLY A 8 2.62 -6.68 9.04
N ILE A 9 2.23 -7.53 9.96
CA ILE A 9 1.29 -8.62 9.69
C ILE A 9 -0.10 -8.04 9.40
N GLY A 10 -0.76 -8.50 8.33
CA GLY A 10 -2.10 -8.05 7.94
C GLY A 10 -2.17 -6.69 7.25
N THR A 11 -1.02 -6.02 7.04
CA THR A 11 -0.99 -4.78 6.24
C THR A 11 -1.16 -5.06 4.74
N SER A 12 -1.62 -4.09 3.96
CA SER A 12 -1.77 -4.24 2.51
C SER A 12 -0.50 -4.72 1.80
N PRO A 13 0.73 -4.23 2.13
CA PRO A 13 1.97 -4.77 1.57
C PRO A 13 2.21 -6.24 1.94
N HIS A 14 1.80 -6.67 3.13
CA HIS A 14 1.91 -8.08 3.52
C HIS A 14 0.94 -8.95 2.70
N LEU A 15 -0.34 -8.58 2.66
CA LEU A 15 -1.37 -9.35 1.95
C LEU A 15 -1.06 -9.44 0.46
N ALA A 16 -0.63 -8.34 -0.17
CA ALA A 16 -0.30 -8.31 -1.60
C ALA A 16 0.85 -9.28 -1.96
N VAL A 17 1.91 -9.33 -1.15
CA VAL A 17 3.02 -10.24 -1.44
C VAL A 17 2.70 -11.70 -1.10
N GLU A 18 1.85 -11.98 -0.13
CA GLU A 18 1.36 -13.34 0.12
C GLU A 18 0.47 -13.83 -1.02
N GLU A 19 -0.41 -12.98 -1.51
CA GLU A 19 -1.22 -13.28 -2.68
C GLU A 19 -0.36 -13.54 -3.92
N PHE A 20 0.63 -12.69 -4.16
CA PHE A 20 1.61 -12.90 -5.22
C PHE A 20 2.33 -14.25 -5.07
N ALA A 21 2.86 -14.56 -3.87
CA ALA A 21 3.57 -15.80 -3.62
C ALA A 21 2.70 -17.03 -3.87
N GLN A 22 1.43 -17.00 -3.44
CA GLN A 22 0.46 -18.07 -3.69
C GLN A 22 0.22 -18.26 -5.19
N ARG A 23 -0.01 -17.17 -5.93
CA ARG A 23 -0.26 -17.22 -7.39
C ARG A 23 0.96 -17.66 -8.19
N ALA A 24 2.15 -17.28 -7.73
CA ALA A 24 3.42 -17.68 -8.35
C ALA A 24 3.88 -19.09 -7.94
N GLY A 25 3.19 -19.76 -7.01
CA GLY A 25 3.56 -21.08 -6.50
C GLY A 25 4.89 -21.09 -5.74
N ILE A 26 5.31 -19.97 -5.13
CA ILE A 26 6.57 -19.82 -4.41
C ILE A 26 6.35 -19.66 -2.91
N LYS A 27 7.35 -20.05 -2.12
CA LYS A 27 7.38 -19.84 -0.67
C LYS A 27 8.38 -18.76 -0.31
N LEU A 28 7.93 -17.74 0.40
CA LEU A 28 8.72 -16.64 0.91
C LEU A 28 8.70 -16.67 2.44
N ASN A 29 9.86 -16.45 3.06
CA ASN A 29 9.92 -16.27 4.52
C ASN A 29 9.59 -14.82 4.87
N HIS A 30 8.48 -14.63 5.55
CA HIS A 30 8.07 -13.30 5.99
C HIS A 30 8.77 -12.86 7.27
N VAL A 31 9.33 -11.65 7.23
CA VAL A 31 9.89 -10.93 8.37
C VAL A 31 9.07 -9.65 8.58
N PRO A 32 8.12 -9.62 9.52
CA PRO A 32 7.29 -8.44 9.77
C PRO A 32 8.06 -7.39 10.57
N PHE A 33 7.93 -6.11 10.18
CA PHE A 33 8.45 -4.96 10.91
C PHE A 33 7.31 -4.07 11.42
N LYS A 34 7.62 -3.14 12.33
CA LYS A 34 6.63 -2.20 12.87
C LYS A 34 6.60 -0.91 12.05
N GLY A 35 6.08 -1.00 10.82
CA GLY A 35 5.91 0.15 9.94
C GLY A 35 7.01 0.31 8.88
N ASN A 36 6.90 1.39 8.08
CA ASN A 36 7.73 1.61 6.90
C ASN A 36 9.20 1.89 7.23
N ALA A 37 9.48 2.66 8.30
CA ALA A 37 10.84 3.05 8.64
C ALA A 37 11.72 1.85 8.96
N ASP A 38 11.24 0.95 9.83
CA ASP A 38 11.97 -0.27 10.21
C ASP A 38 12.13 -1.22 9.02
N ASN A 39 11.09 -1.33 8.18
CA ASN A 39 11.13 -2.13 6.95
C ASN A 39 12.20 -1.62 5.98
N MET A 40 12.29 -0.30 5.78
CA MET A 40 13.33 0.31 4.94
C MET A 40 14.73 0.16 5.53
N GLN A 41 14.92 0.32 6.82
CA GLN A 41 16.21 0.09 7.46
C GLN A 41 16.68 -1.36 7.28
N ALA A 42 15.77 -2.33 7.42
CA ALA A 42 16.09 -3.74 7.28
C ALA A 42 16.58 -4.11 5.87
N ILE A 43 15.90 -3.63 4.83
CA ILE A 43 16.33 -3.91 3.45
C ILE A 43 17.62 -3.16 3.10
N LEU A 44 17.76 -1.91 3.51
CA LEU A 44 18.97 -1.11 3.26
C LEU A 44 20.19 -1.67 4.01
N GLY A 45 19.97 -2.26 5.19
CA GLY A 45 21.01 -2.95 5.97
C GLY A 45 21.31 -4.38 5.51
N GLY A 46 20.63 -4.89 4.48
CA GLY A 46 20.83 -6.25 3.96
C GLY A 46 20.28 -7.37 4.85
N HIS A 47 19.44 -7.03 5.85
CA HIS A 47 18.81 -8.02 6.74
C HIS A 47 17.70 -8.81 6.05
N THR A 48 17.14 -8.28 4.97
CA THR A 48 16.18 -8.95 4.10
C THR A 48 16.58 -8.78 2.64
N MET A 49 16.21 -9.73 1.79
CA MET A 49 16.58 -9.75 0.37
C MET A 49 15.60 -8.99 -0.51
N ALA A 50 14.36 -8.84 -0.03
CA ALA A 50 13.28 -8.09 -0.68
C ALA A 50 12.42 -7.44 0.39
N ALA A 51 11.78 -6.32 0.04
CA ALA A 51 10.81 -5.64 0.88
C ALA A 51 9.54 -5.37 0.10
N SER A 52 8.40 -5.54 0.76
CA SER A 52 7.10 -5.05 0.31
C SER A 52 6.73 -3.85 1.18
N ASP A 53 6.46 -2.73 0.54
CA ASP A 53 6.20 -1.46 1.23
C ASP A 53 5.20 -0.63 0.43
N ALA A 54 4.52 0.30 1.11
CA ALA A 54 3.59 1.23 0.49
C ALA A 54 4.19 2.60 0.19
N THR A 55 5.17 3.02 1.01
CA THR A 55 5.78 4.36 0.95
C THR A 55 7.25 4.31 1.36
N GLY A 56 7.99 5.39 1.16
CA GLY A 56 9.36 5.53 1.64
C GLY A 56 10.45 4.90 0.79
N TRP A 57 10.12 3.99 -0.13
CA TRP A 57 11.08 3.32 -1.01
C TRP A 57 11.58 4.21 -2.17
N ALA A 58 10.74 5.15 -2.64
CA ALA A 58 11.01 5.93 -3.85
C ALA A 58 12.37 6.68 -3.84
N PRO A 59 12.74 7.45 -2.80
CA PRO A 59 14.04 8.11 -2.73
C PRO A 59 15.24 7.13 -2.76
N HIS A 60 15.06 5.92 -2.26
CA HIS A 60 16.11 4.89 -2.24
C HIS A 60 16.28 4.23 -3.61
N VAL A 61 15.21 4.07 -4.37
CA VAL A 61 15.28 3.63 -5.77
C VAL A 61 15.93 4.70 -6.62
N GLU A 62 15.57 5.96 -6.44
CA GLU A 62 16.16 7.09 -7.17
C GLU A 62 17.66 7.24 -6.92
N SER A 63 18.09 7.05 -5.66
CA SER A 63 19.51 7.08 -5.30
C SER A 63 20.28 5.79 -5.66
N GLY A 64 19.62 4.82 -6.30
CA GLY A 64 20.22 3.54 -6.69
C GLY A 64 20.51 2.56 -5.54
N LYS A 65 20.09 2.89 -4.32
CA LYS A 65 20.27 2.01 -3.15
C LYS A 65 19.33 0.80 -3.16
N LEU A 66 18.16 0.96 -3.76
CA LEU A 66 17.17 -0.10 -3.96
C LEU A 66 16.83 -0.23 -5.45
N ARG A 67 16.40 -1.42 -5.83
CA ARG A 67 15.84 -1.69 -7.16
C ARG A 67 14.34 -1.96 -7.02
N LEU A 68 13.51 -1.18 -7.70
CA LEU A 68 12.09 -1.48 -7.84
C LEU A 68 11.90 -2.60 -8.86
N ILE A 69 11.28 -3.70 -8.44
CA ILE A 69 11.12 -4.91 -9.26
C ILE A 69 9.76 -4.93 -9.93
N ALA A 70 8.71 -4.65 -9.17
CA ALA A 70 7.32 -4.57 -9.63
C ALA A 70 6.50 -3.70 -8.67
N THR A 71 5.33 -3.26 -9.10
CA THR A 71 4.36 -2.54 -8.28
C THR A 71 3.05 -3.31 -8.16
N TYR A 72 2.28 -3.00 -7.12
CA TYR A 72 0.95 -3.61 -6.88
C TYR A 72 -0.21 -2.80 -7.47
N GLY A 73 0.05 -1.59 -7.96
CA GLY A 73 -0.99 -0.72 -8.48
C GLY A 73 -1.67 -1.27 -9.73
N SER A 74 -2.88 -0.82 -10.00
CA SER A 74 -3.64 -1.13 -11.22
C SER A 74 -2.99 -0.56 -12.49
N LYS A 75 -2.06 0.39 -12.32
CA LYS A 75 -1.28 1.02 -13.41
C LYS A 75 0.16 1.19 -12.97
N ARG A 76 1.08 1.24 -13.96
CA ARG A 76 2.48 1.62 -13.70
C ARG A 76 2.57 3.01 -13.11
N THR A 77 3.59 3.25 -12.29
CA THR A 77 3.85 4.57 -11.74
C THR A 77 4.36 5.51 -12.85
N LYS A 78 4.08 6.80 -12.70
CA LYS A 78 4.56 7.82 -13.66
C LYS A 78 6.08 7.96 -13.63
N ARG A 79 6.67 7.77 -12.45
CA ARG A 79 8.10 8.00 -12.20
C ARG A 79 8.96 6.83 -12.71
N TRP A 80 8.45 5.61 -12.65
CA TRP A 80 9.12 4.41 -13.16
C TRP A 80 8.27 3.66 -14.19
N PRO A 81 8.05 4.26 -15.37
CA PRO A 81 7.13 3.70 -16.39
C PRO A 81 7.62 2.36 -16.97
N ASN A 82 8.91 2.06 -16.79
CA ASN A 82 9.50 0.80 -17.25
C ASN A 82 9.36 -0.35 -16.22
N VAL A 83 8.87 -0.05 -15.00
CA VAL A 83 8.64 -1.10 -13.99
C VAL A 83 7.23 -1.63 -14.13
N PRO A 84 7.06 -2.95 -14.35
CA PRO A 84 5.73 -3.54 -14.55
C PRO A 84 4.94 -3.60 -13.25
N THR A 85 3.62 -3.69 -13.38
CA THR A 85 2.75 -4.11 -12.29
C THR A 85 2.71 -5.64 -12.19
N LEU A 86 2.32 -6.19 -11.04
CA LEU A 86 2.12 -7.64 -10.92
C LEU A 86 0.99 -8.15 -11.81
N ASP A 87 -0.02 -7.33 -12.07
CA ASP A 87 -1.11 -7.67 -12.98
C ASP A 87 -0.62 -7.84 -14.42
N GLU A 88 0.21 -6.91 -14.92
CA GLU A 88 0.85 -7.00 -16.24
C GLU A 88 1.75 -8.24 -16.38
N LEU A 89 2.36 -8.69 -15.28
CA LEU A 89 3.16 -9.91 -15.22
C LEU A 89 2.31 -11.20 -15.14
N GLY A 90 0.98 -11.08 -15.16
CA GLY A 90 0.05 -12.20 -15.17
C GLY A 90 -0.33 -12.75 -13.79
N TYR A 91 0.17 -12.15 -12.71
CA TYR A 91 -0.13 -12.62 -11.35
C TYR A 91 -1.50 -12.16 -10.82
N LYS A 92 -2.23 -11.30 -11.53
CA LYS A 92 -3.57 -10.81 -11.17
C LYS A 92 -3.67 -10.32 -9.73
N THR A 93 -2.60 -9.70 -9.23
CA THR A 93 -2.52 -9.12 -7.91
C THR A 93 -2.53 -7.61 -8.05
N VAL A 94 -3.61 -6.98 -7.61
CA VAL A 94 -3.77 -5.52 -7.56
C VAL A 94 -4.10 -5.12 -6.13
N SER A 95 -3.35 -4.17 -5.60
CA SER A 95 -3.55 -3.61 -4.28
C SER A 95 -3.32 -2.11 -4.33
N ASP A 96 -4.38 -1.39 -4.61
CA ASP A 96 -4.43 0.05 -4.43
C ASP A 96 -4.84 0.30 -2.97
N SER A 97 -3.91 0.82 -2.17
CA SER A 97 -4.12 1.08 -0.73
C SER A 97 -4.21 2.58 -0.50
N PRO A 98 -5.37 3.20 -0.71
CA PRO A 98 -5.52 4.64 -0.52
C PRO A 98 -5.47 5.00 0.96
N PHE A 99 -4.78 6.10 1.27
CA PHE A 99 -4.88 6.73 2.57
C PHE A 99 -6.18 7.50 2.67
N GLY A 100 -6.82 7.45 3.85
CA GLY A 100 -8.05 8.16 4.10
C GLY A 100 -8.12 8.68 5.53
N VAL A 101 -8.98 9.67 5.76
CA VAL A 101 -9.28 10.20 7.08
C VAL A 101 -10.65 9.67 7.49
N CYS A 102 -10.73 9.07 8.66
CA CYS A 102 -11.99 8.58 9.23
C CYS A 102 -12.22 9.17 10.63
N GLY A 103 -13.49 9.25 11.01
CA GLY A 103 -13.91 9.72 12.32
C GLY A 103 -14.80 8.70 13.05
N PRO A 104 -15.15 8.96 14.30
CA PRO A 104 -16.07 8.13 15.08
C PRO A 104 -17.43 7.96 14.38
N LYS A 105 -18.05 6.80 14.58
CA LYS A 105 -19.41 6.57 14.11
C LYS A 105 -20.36 7.58 14.76
N GLY A 106 -21.22 8.22 13.96
CA GLY A 106 -22.19 9.19 14.46
C GLY A 106 -21.62 10.60 14.65
N MET A 107 -20.44 10.90 14.08
CA MET A 107 -19.91 12.27 14.05
C MET A 107 -20.93 13.21 13.39
N ASP A 108 -21.06 14.43 13.94
CA ASP A 108 -21.92 15.47 13.40
C ASP A 108 -21.62 15.73 11.92
N PRO A 109 -22.65 15.72 11.04
CA PRO A 109 -22.46 15.96 9.62
C PRO A 109 -21.82 17.32 9.29
N ALA A 110 -22.03 18.35 10.10
CA ALA A 110 -21.42 19.67 9.92
C ALA A 110 -19.91 19.61 10.18
N ILE A 111 -19.49 18.90 11.23
CA ILE A 111 -18.07 18.65 11.51
C ILE A 111 -17.43 17.81 10.40
N THR A 112 -18.12 16.74 9.96
CA THR A 112 -17.65 15.89 8.85
C THR A 112 -17.42 16.72 7.59
N ARG A 113 -18.36 17.61 7.24
CA ARG A 113 -18.23 18.50 6.07
C ARG A 113 -17.06 19.46 6.21
N THR A 114 -16.94 20.11 7.37
CA THR A 114 -15.84 21.05 7.61
C THR A 114 -14.47 20.38 7.45
N LEU A 115 -14.30 19.19 8.03
CA LEU A 115 -13.06 18.41 7.90
C LEU A 115 -12.82 17.98 6.45
N HIS A 116 -13.86 17.44 5.79
CA HIS A 116 -13.77 17.04 4.40
C HIS A 116 -13.29 18.19 3.51
N ASP A 117 -13.91 19.37 3.63
CA ASP A 117 -13.57 20.53 2.79
C ASP A 117 -12.15 21.04 3.07
N ALA A 118 -11.70 21.02 4.32
CA ALA A 118 -10.33 21.37 4.68
C ALA A 118 -9.32 20.39 4.09
N PHE A 119 -9.52 19.06 4.22
CA PHE A 119 -8.65 18.06 3.64
C PHE A 119 -8.67 18.09 2.11
N LYS A 120 -9.85 18.25 1.48
CA LYS A 120 -9.96 18.40 0.04
C LYS A 120 -9.11 19.56 -0.48
N LYS A 121 -9.24 20.73 0.15
CA LYS A 121 -8.45 21.92 -0.19
C LYS A 121 -6.94 21.66 -0.05
N THR A 122 -6.53 20.89 0.97
CA THR A 122 -5.12 20.51 1.17
C THR A 122 -4.57 19.68 0.00
N LEU A 123 -5.39 18.85 -0.65
CA LEU A 123 -4.97 18.08 -1.82
C LEU A 123 -4.71 18.93 -3.08
N GLU A 124 -5.08 20.20 -3.06
CA GLU A 124 -4.82 21.17 -4.14
C GLU A 124 -3.56 22.02 -3.86
N ASP A 125 -2.99 21.91 -2.65
CA ASP A 125 -1.79 22.66 -2.24
C ASP A 125 -0.54 22.14 -2.97
N PRO A 126 0.21 23.02 -3.67
CA PRO A 126 1.39 22.59 -4.42
C PRO A 126 2.48 21.92 -3.57
N ALA A 127 2.65 22.33 -2.30
CA ALA A 127 3.65 21.73 -1.41
C ALA A 127 3.23 20.30 -0.99
N VAL A 128 1.93 20.07 -0.80
CA VAL A 128 1.39 18.74 -0.53
C VAL A 128 1.53 17.84 -1.75
N LEU A 129 1.18 18.35 -2.94
CA LEU A 129 1.34 17.61 -4.21
C LEU A 129 2.80 17.24 -4.46
N ALA A 130 3.75 18.16 -4.25
CA ALA A 130 5.18 17.88 -4.37
C ALA A 130 5.65 16.80 -3.37
N THR A 131 5.06 16.76 -2.17
CA THR A 131 5.35 15.72 -1.19
C THR A 131 4.85 14.35 -1.66
N PHE A 132 3.63 14.26 -2.19
CA PHE A 132 3.12 13.00 -2.76
C PHE A 132 3.98 12.54 -3.94
N GLU A 133 4.37 13.44 -4.83
CA GLU A 133 5.24 13.13 -5.96
C GLU A 133 6.60 12.59 -5.51
N LYS A 134 7.20 13.18 -4.46
CA LYS A 134 8.46 12.69 -3.88
C LYS A 134 8.40 11.22 -3.46
N PHE A 135 7.26 10.75 -2.99
CA PHE A 135 7.05 9.37 -2.57
C PHE A 135 6.34 8.50 -3.62
N ASP A 136 6.22 9.00 -4.85
CA ASP A 136 5.51 8.35 -5.97
C ASP A 136 4.07 7.95 -5.59
N GLN A 137 3.38 8.83 -4.88
CA GLN A 137 2.00 8.62 -4.47
C GLN A 137 1.06 9.42 -5.39
N THR A 138 0.07 8.72 -5.95
CA THR A 138 -0.95 9.35 -6.77
C THR A 138 -2.09 9.83 -5.89
N VAL A 139 -2.50 11.10 -6.05
CA VAL A 139 -3.70 11.62 -5.39
C VAL A 139 -4.93 11.03 -6.08
N ILE A 140 -5.72 10.28 -5.31
CA ILE A 140 -7.03 9.76 -5.72
C ILE A 140 -8.06 10.36 -4.77
N TYR A 141 -8.72 11.42 -5.20
CA TYR A 141 -9.76 12.04 -4.38
C TYR A 141 -11.05 11.21 -4.41
N MET A 142 -11.57 10.95 -3.21
CA MET A 142 -12.91 10.40 -3.00
C MET A 142 -13.64 11.28 -1.98
N ASN A 143 -14.90 11.62 -2.26
CA ASN A 143 -15.75 12.28 -1.28
C ASN A 143 -16.17 11.29 -0.18
N THR A 144 -16.87 11.78 0.86
CA THR A 144 -17.26 10.97 2.03
C THR A 144 -18.11 9.75 1.65
N GLU A 145 -19.02 9.88 0.70
CA GLU A 145 -19.90 8.80 0.26
C GLU A 145 -19.12 7.75 -0.52
N ASP A 146 -18.34 8.19 -1.52
CA ASP A 146 -17.52 7.31 -2.35
C ASP A 146 -16.47 6.56 -1.52
N TYR A 147 -15.81 7.26 -0.57
CA TYR A 147 -14.83 6.61 0.30
C TYR A 147 -15.49 5.62 1.27
N THR A 148 -16.69 5.93 1.77
CA THR A 148 -17.46 4.98 2.61
C THR A 148 -17.84 3.72 1.84
N ARG A 149 -18.26 3.86 0.59
CA ARG A 149 -18.55 2.71 -0.29
C ARG A 149 -17.29 1.90 -0.55
N PHE A 150 -16.21 2.55 -0.97
CA PHE A 150 -14.92 1.93 -1.19
C PHE A 150 -14.42 1.16 0.05
N ALA A 151 -14.48 1.76 1.24
CA ALA A 151 -14.04 1.11 2.48
C ALA A 151 -14.85 -0.16 2.81
N ARG A 152 -16.16 -0.18 2.54
CA ARG A 152 -16.99 -1.36 2.72
C ARG A 152 -16.64 -2.48 1.73
N GLU A 153 -16.47 -2.13 0.46
CA GLU A 153 -16.11 -3.08 -0.59
C GLU A 153 -14.71 -3.67 -0.32
N SER A 154 -13.75 -2.82 0.03
CA SER A 154 -12.38 -3.24 0.40
C SER A 154 -12.39 -4.17 1.62
N PHE A 155 -13.18 -3.88 2.64
CA PHE A 155 -13.30 -4.75 3.81
C PHE A 155 -13.75 -6.17 3.44
N VAL A 156 -14.74 -6.29 2.55
CA VAL A 156 -15.23 -7.60 2.09
C VAL A 156 -14.16 -8.32 1.28
N ALA A 157 -13.49 -7.62 0.36
CA ALA A 157 -12.46 -8.20 -0.50
C ALA A 157 -11.22 -8.63 0.30
N GLU A 158 -10.75 -7.80 1.24
CA GLU A 158 -9.61 -8.12 2.09
C GLU A 158 -9.91 -9.27 3.04
N LYS A 159 -11.13 -9.32 3.63
CA LYS A 159 -11.57 -10.44 4.45
C LYS A 159 -11.51 -11.76 3.67
N ALA A 160 -12.05 -11.79 2.47
CA ALA A 160 -11.99 -12.97 1.61
C ALA A 160 -10.54 -13.38 1.27
N THR A 161 -9.66 -12.40 1.06
CA THR A 161 -8.23 -12.64 0.81
C THR A 161 -7.54 -13.24 2.04
N ILE A 162 -7.78 -12.69 3.22
CA ILE A 162 -7.24 -13.21 4.51
C ILE A 162 -7.69 -14.65 4.76
N GLU A 163 -8.98 -14.95 4.54
CA GLU A 163 -9.54 -16.30 4.68
C GLU A 163 -8.89 -17.28 3.68
N ARG A 164 -8.79 -16.88 2.40
CA ARG A 164 -8.17 -17.69 1.35
C ARG A 164 -6.69 -17.97 1.61
N LEU A 165 -5.96 -17.00 2.18
CA LEU A 165 -4.56 -17.17 2.57
C LEU A 165 -4.36 -17.95 3.88
N GLY A 166 -5.45 -18.32 4.58
CA GLY A 166 -5.37 -19.03 5.87
C GLY A 166 -4.79 -18.16 7.00
N MET A 167 -4.90 -16.84 6.89
CA MET A 167 -4.33 -15.86 7.82
C MET A 167 -5.36 -15.33 8.82
N ALA A 168 -6.59 -15.81 8.80
CA ALA A 168 -7.60 -15.43 9.79
C ALA A 168 -7.12 -15.80 11.21
N ALA A 169 -7.35 -14.88 12.17
CA ALA A 169 -7.05 -15.15 13.57
C ALA A 169 -7.82 -16.43 14.01
N LYS A 170 -7.12 -17.39 14.60
CA LYS A 170 -7.79 -18.49 15.26
C LYS A 170 -8.49 -17.92 16.50
N THR A 171 -9.82 -17.86 16.46
CA THR A 171 -10.67 -17.55 17.61
C THR A 171 -10.57 -18.63 18.67
#